data_3225ab8ba3d7af8136eee08f52c1b1a9
#
_entry.id   3225ab8ba3d7af8136eee08f52c1b1a9
#
_cell.length_a   1.000
_cell.length_b   1.000
_cell.length_c   1.000
_cell.angle_alpha   90.00
_cell.angle_beta   90.00
_cell.angle_gamma   90.00
#
_symmetry.space_group_name_H-M   'P 1'
#
loop_
_entity.id
_entity.type
_entity.pdbx_description
1 polymer ?
#
loop_
_entity_poly.entity_id
_entity_poly.type
_entity_poly.pdbx_seq_one_letter_code
_entity_poly.pdbx_strand_id
1 'polypeptide(L)'
;MGYIESNLLPDEQIVYKANLHWKIFWKSSIVVLVGIFCLAIHAILAGAATGIGLALALRAFIDYKSSEFGVTTKRVIIKVGFIRRRTLELLLRQVEAISVDQSMLGRMLGFGSLTLTGTGGVHEVFHNISSPLEFRRRIHGQAT
;
A
#
# COMPACT_ATOMS: atom_id res chain seq x y z
N MET A 1 -13.04 -9.15 -9.28
CA MET A 1 -13.57 -8.89 -7.93
C MET A 1 -12.40 -8.71 -6.98
N GLY A 2 -12.39 -7.64 -6.19
CA GLY A 2 -11.36 -7.40 -5.19
C GLY A 2 -11.53 -8.33 -3.98
N TYR A 3 -10.46 -8.50 -3.21
CA TYR A 3 -10.51 -9.31 -1.99
C TYR A 3 -11.53 -8.77 -0.98
N ILE A 4 -11.59 -7.45 -0.83
CA ILE A 4 -12.52 -6.79 0.09
C ILE A 4 -13.96 -7.09 -0.30
N GLU A 5 -14.28 -6.97 -1.59
CA GLU A 5 -15.63 -7.22 -2.11
C GLU A 5 -16.11 -8.66 -1.92
N SER A 6 -15.16 -9.63 -2.03
CA SER A 6 -15.50 -11.06 -1.86
C SER A 6 -15.62 -11.52 -0.39
N ASN A 7 -15.20 -10.68 0.55
CA ASN A 7 -15.22 -11.00 1.99
C ASN A 7 -16.12 -10.08 2.82
N LEU A 8 -17.05 -9.36 2.20
CA LEU A 8 -18.04 -8.55 2.91
C LEU A 8 -19.01 -9.43 3.69
N LEU A 9 -19.34 -9.00 4.91
CA LEU A 9 -20.41 -9.60 5.70
C LEU A 9 -21.78 -9.14 5.20
N PRO A 10 -22.87 -9.87 5.53
CA PRO A 10 -24.23 -9.39 5.29
C PRO A 10 -24.42 -7.99 5.91
N ASP A 11 -25.03 -7.08 5.17
CA ASP A 11 -25.25 -5.68 5.55
C ASP A 11 -23.97 -4.85 5.78
N GLU A 12 -22.82 -5.29 5.25
CA GLU A 12 -21.56 -4.54 5.27
C GLU A 12 -21.34 -3.81 3.93
N GLN A 13 -21.08 -2.52 3.97
CA GLN A 13 -20.83 -1.70 2.79
C GLN A 13 -19.42 -1.11 2.82
N ILE A 14 -18.80 -1.01 1.65
CA ILE A 14 -17.52 -0.35 1.50
C ILE A 14 -17.75 1.16 1.51
N VAL A 15 -17.19 1.84 2.50
CA VAL A 15 -17.25 3.30 2.65
C VAL A 15 -16.12 3.97 1.86
N TYR A 16 -14.93 3.37 1.91
CA TYR A 16 -13.76 3.92 1.23
C TYR A 16 -12.78 2.81 0.86
N LYS A 17 -12.18 2.93 -0.31
CA LYS A 17 -11.14 2.03 -0.80
C LYS A 17 -9.91 2.83 -1.20
N ALA A 18 -8.75 2.47 -0.67
CA ALA A 18 -7.46 3.02 -1.05
C ALA A 18 -6.57 1.94 -1.64
N ASN A 19 -5.60 2.36 -2.44
CA ASN A 19 -4.61 1.48 -3.06
C ASN A 19 -3.20 1.93 -2.68
N LEU A 20 -2.21 1.12 -2.99
CA LEU A 20 -0.82 1.55 -2.94
C LEU A 20 -0.58 2.69 -3.93
N HIS A 21 0.32 3.59 -3.58
CA HIS A 21 0.69 4.69 -4.43
C HIS A 21 1.72 4.26 -5.48
N TRP A 22 1.66 4.84 -6.70
CA TRP A 22 2.59 4.55 -7.80
C TRP A 22 4.08 4.74 -7.45
N LYS A 23 4.39 5.45 -6.38
CA LYS A 23 5.76 5.61 -5.85
C LYS A 23 6.50 4.28 -5.64
N ILE A 24 5.79 3.19 -5.47
CA ILE A 24 6.42 1.87 -5.30
C ILE A 24 7.32 1.49 -6.50
N PHE A 25 7.05 2.08 -7.69
CA PHE A 25 7.86 1.87 -8.90
C PHE A 25 9.14 2.71 -8.94
N TRP A 26 9.31 3.70 -8.06
CA TRP A 26 10.44 4.61 -8.06
C TRP A 26 11.79 3.90 -8.02
N LYS A 27 11.94 2.91 -7.15
CA LYS A 27 13.19 2.15 -7.00
C LYS A 27 13.53 1.38 -8.27
N SER A 28 12.57 0.70 -8.87
CA SER A 28 12.76 -0.05 -10.11
C SER A 28 13.08 0.86 -11.28
N SER A 29 12.43 2.02 -11.38
CA SER A 29 12.69 3.01 -12.42
C SER A 29 14.13 3.54 -12.37
N ILE A 30 14.65 3.83 -11.19
CA ILE A 30 16.06 4.26 -11.03
C ILE A 30 17.01 3.16 -11.50
N VAL A 31 16.80 1.91 -11.11
CA VAL A 31 17.68 0.80 -11.49
C VAL A 31 17.66 0.58 -13.00
N VAL A 32 16.50 0.67 -13.65
CA VAL A 32 16.40 0.58 -15.12
C VAL A 32 17.13 1.72 -15.79
N LEU A 33 16.97 2.97 -15.32
CA LEU A 33 17.66 4.14 -15.88
C LEU A 33 19.18 4.01 -15.75
N VAL A 34 19.67 3.56 -14.61
CA VAL A 34 21.11 3.30 -14.40
C VAL A 34 21.58 2.21 -15.36
N GLY A 35 20.82 1.13 -15.54
CA GLY A 35 21.14 0.08 -16.51
C GLY A 35 21.26 0.61 -17.94
N ILE A 36 20.34 1.44 -18.38
CA ILE A 36 20.37 2.08 -19.70
C ILE A 36 21.59 3.00 -19.84
N PHE A 37 21.92 3.78 -18.82
CA PHE A 37 23.09 4.67 -18.83
C PHE A 37 24.41 3.88 -18.90
N CYS A 38 24.50 2.72 -18.25
CA CYS A 38 25.66 1.85 -18.28
C CYS A 38 25.88 1.17 -19.66
N LEU A 39 24.91 1.20 -20.57
CA LEU A 39 25.07 0.68 -21.94
C LEU A 39 26.24 1.34 -22.68
N ALA A 40 26.50 2.62 -22.41
CA ALA A 40 27.62 3.36 -23.01
C ALA A 40 28.99 2.90 -22.52
N ILE A 41 29.05 2.16 -21.39
CA ILE A 41 30.32 1.80 -20.73
C ILE A 41 30.56 0.29 -20.86
N HIS A 42 29.55 -0.54 -20.55
CA HIS A 42 29.70 -2.00 -20.50
C HIS A 42 28.37 -2.72 -20.74
N ALA A 43 28.23 -3.40 -21.89
CA ALA A 43 26.99 -4.06 -22.29
C ALA A 43 26.51 -5.15 -21.30
N ILE A 44 27.44 -5.91 -20.72
CA ILE A 44 27.09 -7.00 -19.77
C ILE A 44 26.53 -6.43 -18.47
N LEU A 45 27.17 -5.39 -17.91
CA LEU A 45 26.71 -4.73 -16.68
C LEU A 45 25.36 -4.03 -16.90
N ALA A 46 25.18 -3.40 -18.07
CA ALA A 46 23.94 -2.77 -18.45
C ALA A 46 22.78 -3.80 -18.57
N GLY A 47 23.04 -4.93 -19.21
CA GLY A 47 22.07 -6.02 -19.32
C GLY A 47 21.64 -6.57 -17.96
N ALA A 48 22.61 -6.81 -17.06
CA ALA A 48 22.33 -7.28 -15.70
C ALA A 48 21.50 -6.26 -14.89
N ALA A 49 21.89 -4.98 -14.90
CA ALA A 49 21.19 -3.92 -14.18
C ALA A 49 19.76 -3.73 -14.70
N THR A 50 19.58 -3.73 -16.02
CA THR A 50 18.25 -3.61 -16.65
C THR A 50 17.37 -4.81 -16.29
N GLY A 51 17.92 -6.04 -16.35
CA GLY A 51 17.21 -7.26 -15.96
C GLY A 51 16.74 -7.23 -14.50
N ILE A 52 17.61 -6.80 -13.58
CA ILE A 52 17.25 -6.63 -12.16
C ILE A 52 16.17 -5.56 -12.02
N GLY A 53 16.29 -4.43 -12.70
CA GLY A 53 15.30 -3.35 -12.66
C GLY A 53 13.92 -3.79 -13.14
N LEU A 54 13.86 -4.58 -14.22
CA LEU A 54 12.61 -5.16 -14.73
C LEU A 54 12.00 -6.17 -13.75
N ALA A 55 12.81 -7.02 -13.12
CA ALA A 55 12.33 -7.95 -12.09
C ALA A 55 11.74 -7.22 -10.88
N LEU A 56 12.39 -6.14 -10.43
CA LEU A 56 11.87 -5.27 -9.36
C LEU A 56 10.58 -4.57 -9.77
N ALA A 57 10.47 -4.12 -11.03
CA ALA A 57 9.27 -3.48 -11.55
C ALA A 57 8.09 -4.47 -11.59
N LEU A 58 8.34 -5.71 -12.04
CA LEU A 58 7.32 -6.76 -12.05
C LEU A 58 6.82 -7.08 -10.63
N ARG A 59 7.73 -7.21 -9.67
CA ARG A 59 7.38 -7.40 -8.26
C ARG A 59 6.54 -6.23 -7.72
N ALA A 60 6.97 -4.99 -7.97
CA ALA A 60 6.23 -3.81 -7.57
C ALA A 60 4.83 -3.76 -8.20
N PHE A 61 4.70 -4.18 -9.46
CA PHE A 61 3.41 -4.25 -10.15
C PHE A 61 2.47 -5.29 -9.51
N ILE A 62 3.00 -6.47 -9.17
CA ILE A 62 2.25 -7.51 -8.48
C ILE A 62 1.76 -7.00 -7.12
N ASP A 63 2.66 -6.39 -6.32
CA ASP A 63 2.31 -5.83 -5.01
C ASP A 63 1.28 -4.70 -5.13
N TYR A 64 1.41 -3.84 -6.15
CA TYR A 64 0.46 -2.75 -6.44
C TYR A 64 -0.95 -3.27 -6.74
N LYS A 65 -1.06 -4.31 -7.57
CA LYS A 65 -2.34 -4.90 -7.96
C LYS A 65 -2.98 -5.78 -6.89
N SER A 66 -2.17 -6.37 -6.02
CA SER A 66 -2.65 -7.33 -5.01
C SER A 66 -2.91 -6.71 -3.64
N SER A 67 -2.56 -5.45 -3.43
CA SER A 67 -2.77 -4.75 -2.17
C SER A 67 -4.05 -3.93 -2.21
N GLU A 68 -4.90 -4.14 -1.23
CA GLU A 68 -6.19 -3.46 -1.08
C GLU A 68 -6.36 -2.96 0.35
N PHE A 69 -6.80 -1.73 0.49
CA PHE A 69 -7.10 -1.07 1.76
C PHE A 69 -8.55 -0.63 1.74
N GLY A 70 -9.37 -1.11 2.64
CA GLY A 70 -10.79 -0.77 2.71
C GLY A 70 -11.24 -0.39 4.09
N VAL A 71 -12.13 0.59 4.12
CA VAL A 71 -12.93 0.96 5.29
C VAL A 71 -14.36 0.58 4.96
N THR A 72 -14.95 -0.24 5.79
CA THR A 72 -16.37 -0.62 5.68
C THR A 72 -17.16 0.02 6.81
N THR A 73 -18.45 -0.21 6.81
CA THR A 73 -19.34 0.23 7.89
C THR A 73 -19.10 -0.47 9.23
N LYS A 74 -18.37 -1.60 9.25
CA LYS A 74 -18.15 -2.43 10.45
C LYS A 74 -16.70 -2.58 10.87
N ARG A 75 -15.77 -2.59 9.89
CA ARG A 75 -14.34 -2.90 10.12
C ARG A 75 -13.42 -2.23 9.10
N VAL A 76 -12.14 -2.22 9.43
CA VAL A 76 -11.05 -1.92 8.49
C VAL A 76 -10.51 -3.23 7.97
N ILE A 77 -10.42 -3.37 6.65
CA ILE A 77 -9.88 -4.56 5.99
C ILE A 77 -8.67 -4.12 5.17
N ILE A 78 -7.52 -4.70 5.45
CA ILE A 78 -6.29 -4.44 4.73
C ILE A 78 -5.71 -5.77 4.25
N LYS A 79 -5.42 -5.84 2.97
CA LYS A 79 -4.71 -6.95 2.36
C LYS A 79 -3.50 -6.42 1.61
N VAL A 80 -2.32 -6.92 1.95
CA VAL A 80 -1.05 -6.51 1.33
C VAL A 80 -0.30 -7.73 0.82
N GLY A 81 0.26 -7.60 -0.39
CA GLY A 81 1.12 -8.58 -1.02
C GLY A 81 0.40 -9.76 -1.69
N PHE A 82 1.07 -10.33 -2.67
CA PHE A 82 0.60 -11.50 -3.43
C PHE A 82 1.30 -12.78 -2.99
N ILE A 83 2.63 -12.78 -2.99
CA ILE A 83 3.44 -13.96 -2.63
C ILE A 83 3.36 -14.21 -1.12
N ARG A 84 3.59 -13.19 -0.32
CA ARG A 84 3.42 -13.22 1.14
C ARG A 84 2.21 -12.37 1.49
N ARG A 85 1.04 -12.99 1.48
CA ARG A 85 -0.22 -12.31 1.82
C ARG A 85 -0.27 -12.03 3.31
N ARG A 86 -0.47 -10.76 3.65
CA ARG A 86 -0.80 -10.29 4.99
C ARG A 86 -2.18 -9.66 4.94
N THR A 87 -3.08 -10.13 5.78
CA THR A 87 -4.41 -9.55 5.94
C THR A 87 -4.58 -9.06 7.36
N LEU A 88 -5.12 -7.88 7.52
CA LEU A 88 -5.55 -7.32 8.79
C LEU A 88 -7.03 -6.98 8.69
N GLU A 89 -7.81 -7.51 9.61
CA GLU A 89 -9.20 -7.15 9.81
C GLU A 89 -9.37 -6.66 11.24
N LEU A 90 -9.77 -5.41 11.39
CA LEU A 90 -9.93 -4.76 12.68
C LEU A 90 -11.29 -4.10 12.75
N LEU A 91 -12.11 -4.50 13.71
CA LEU A 91 -13.41 -3.87 13.92
C LEU A 91 -13.23 -2.39 14.28
N LEU A 92 -14.07 -1.51 13.75
CA LEU A 92 -13.96 -0.07 13.99
C LEU A 92 -13.93 0.26 15.49
N ARG A 93 -14.71 -0.44 16.30
CA ARG A 93 -14.72 -0.30 17.77
C ARG A 93 -13.44 -0.74 18.47
N GLN A 94 -12.58 -1.49 17.80
CA GLN A 94 -11.30 -1.98 18.31
C GLN A 94 -10.13 -1.11 17.88
N VAL A 95 -10.36 -0.09 17.04
CA VAL A 95 -9.34 0.87 16.63
C VAL A 95 -9.13 1.86 17.75
N GLU A 96 -7.95 1.85 18.36
CA GLU A 96 -7.57 2.76 19.46
C GLU A 96 -6.91 4.03 18.93
N ALA A 97 -5.97 3.86 17.99
CA ALA A 97 -5.25 4.99 17.42
C ALA A 97 -4.92 4.78 15.95
N ILE A 98 -4.93 5.88 15.21
CA ILE A 98 -4.54 5.91 13.81
C ILE A 98 -3.51 7.02 13.64
N SER A 99 -2.28 6.65 13.32
CA SER A 99 -1.20 7.58 13.03
C SER A 99 -0.92 7.63 11.53
N VAL A 100 -0.74 8.82 11.00
CA VAL A 100 -0.37 9.03 9.60
C VAL A 100 0.94 9.77 9.56
N ASP A 101 1.92 9.21 8.87
CA ASP A 101 3.22 9.82 8.65
C ASP A 101 3.40 10.12 7.15
N GLN A 102 3.64 11.39 6.85
CA GLN A 102 3.87 11.87 5.50
C GLN A 102 5.09 12.78 5.45
N SER A 103 6.08 12.40 4.65
CA SER A 103 7.19 13.29 4.32
C SER A 103 6.70 14.51 3.51
N MET A 104 7.56 15.54 3.34
CA MET A 104 7.23 16.70 2.50
C MET A 104 6.80 16.29 1.08
N LEU A 105 7.55 15.38 0.44
CA LEU A 105 7.19 14.81 -0.86
C LEU A 105 5.90 13.99 -0.79
N GLY A 106 5.68 13.26 0.30
CA GLY A 106 4.44 12.51 0.53
C GLY A 106 3.21 13.40 0.60
N ARG A 107 3.33 14.57 1.19
CA ARG A 107 2.25 15.57 1.24
C ARG A 107 1.94 16.16 -0.14
N MET A 108 2.99 16.46 -0.93
CA MET A 108 2.82 17.00 -2.28
C MET A 108 2.24 15.97 -3.26
N LEU A 109 2.64 14.71 -3.16
CA LEU A 109 2.25 13.64 -4.08
C LEU A 109 1.08 12.79 -3.57
N GLY A 110 0.58 13.04 -2.35
CA GLY A 110 -0.58 12.37 -1.79
C GLY A 110 -0.33 10.94 -1.31
N PHE A 111 0.87 10.61 -0.82
CA PHE A 111 1.17 9.31 -0.24
C PHE A 111 1.73 9.41 1.18
N GLY A 112 1.70 8.30 1.92
CA GLY A 112 2.26 8.22 3.25
C GLY A 112 2.20 6.83 3.84
N SER A 113 2.58 6.75 5.11
CA SER A 113 2.44 5.55 5.93
C SER A 113 1.27 5.71 6.90
N LEU A 114 0.56 4.63 7.12
CA LEU A 114 -0.55 4.53 8.06
C LEU A 114 -0.19 3.51 9.12
N THR A 115 -0.27 3.89 10.38
CA THR A 115 -0.13 2.99 11.52
C THR A 115 -1.49 2.82 12.17
N LEU A 116 -1.93 1.57 12.29
CA LEU A 116 -3.15 1.20 12.99
C LEU A 116 -2.79 0.52 14.31
N THR A 117 -3.32 1.05 15.39
CA THR A 117 -3.23 0.45 16.72
C THR A 117 -4.62 0.04 17.15
N GLY A 118 -4.75 -1.20 17.56
CA GLY A 118 -6.01 -1.77 18.02
C GLY A 118 -5.91 -2.44 19.37
N THR A 119 -7.06 -2.68 19.98
CA THR A 119 -7.17 -3.41 21.24
C THR A 119 -6.50 -4.78 21.13
N GLY A 120 -5.85 -5.22 22.22
CA GLY A 120 -5.16 -6.51 22.24
C GLY A 120 -3.74 -6.50 21.69
N GLY A 121 -3.12 -5.31 21.55
CA GLY A 121 -1.71 -5.16 21.15
C GLY A 121 -1.48 -5.21 19.64
N VAL A 122 -2.51 -5.07 18.84
CA VAL A 122 -2.37 -4.93 17.39
C VAL A 122 -1.67 -3.60 17.10
N HIS A 123 -0.50 -3.68 16.45
CA HIS A 123 0.25 -2.52 15.98
C HIS A 123 0.83 -2.82 14.60
N GLU A 124 0.20 -2.28 13.56
CA GLU A 124 0.59 -2.56 12.18
C GLU A 124 0.84 -1.27 11.40
N VAL A 125 1.95 -1.26 10.66
CA VAL A 125 2.38 -0.14 9.83
C VAL A 125 2.28 -0.52 8.36
N PHE A 126 1.58 0.31 7.59
CA PHE A 126 1.41 0.15 6.15
C PHE A 126 2.03 1.34 5.43
N HIS A 127 2.95 1.06 4.50
CA HIS A 127 3.68 2.07 3.76
C HIS A 127 3.10 2.31 2.37
N ASN A 128 3.38 3.50 1.82
CA ASN A 128 3.05 3.89 0.44
C ASN A 128 1.54 3.82 0.12
N ILE A 129 0.69 4.17 1.07
CA ILE A 129 -0.76 4.26 0.86
C ILE A 129 -1.07 5.59 0.17
N SER A 130 -1.95 5.55 -0.83
CA SER A 130 -2.54 6.75 -1.43
C SER A 130 -3.52 7.41 -0.48
N SER A 131 -3.42 8.72 -0.34
CA SER A 131 -4.35 9.55 0.47
C SER A 131 -4.59 9.03 1.90
N PRO A 132 -3.52 8.82 2.71
CA PRO A 132 -3.67 8.21 4.03
C PRO A 132 -4.46 9.08 5.03
N LEU A 133 -4.47 10.41 4.85
CA LEU A 133 -5.27 11.33 5.67
C LEU A 133 -6.77 11.14 5.42
N GLU A 134 -7.17 10.92 4.15
CA GLU A 134 -8.56 10.63 3.82
C GLU A 134 -8.98 9.27 4.39
N PHE A 135 -8.10 8.27 4.28
CA PHE A 135 -8.34 6.96 4.89
C PHE A 135 -8.58 7.06 6.40
N ARG A 136 -7.73 7.81 7.12
CA ARG A 136 -7.92 8.10 8.54
C ARG A 136 -9.25 8.79 8.81
N ARG A 137 -9.59 9.83 8.03
CA ARG A 137 -10.85 10.57 8.18
C ARG A 137 -12.07 9.66 8.04
N ARG A 138 -12.04 8.74 7.07
CA ARG A 138 -13.14 7.79 6.84
C ARG A 138 -13.29 6.81 7.99
N ILE A 139 -12.20 6.33 8.58
CA ILE A 139 -12.28 5.48 9.77
C ILE A 139 -12.92 6.24 10.93
N HIS A 140 -12.45 7.45 11.23
CA HIS A 140 -13.02 8.25 12.32
C HIS A 140 -14.52 8.56 12.09
N GLY A 141 -14.92 8.86 10.87
CA GLY A 141 -16.31 9.13 10.54
C GLY A 141 -17.25 7.92 10.64
N GLN A 142 -16.73 6.71 10.72
CA GLN A 142 -17.52 5.49 10.93
C GLN A 142 -17.42 4.95 12.37
N ALA A 143 -16.43 5.40 13.13
CA ALA A 143 -16.24 4.98 14.53
C ALA A 143 -17.06 5.81 15.52
N THR A 144 -17.67 6.91 15.06
CA THR A 144 -18.56 7.79 15.85
C THR A 144 -20.00 7.38 15.68
#